data_f7b16af8a29f4277efab24d7ff06b2f9
#
_entry.id   f7b16af8a29f4277efab24d7ff06b2f9
#
_cell.length_a   1.000
_cell.length_b   1.000
_cell.length_c   1.000
_cell.angle_alpha   90.00
_cell.angle_beta   90.00
_cell.angle_gamma   90.00
#
_symmetry.space_group_name_H-M   'P 1'
#
loop_
_entity.id
_entity.type
_entity.pdbx_description
1 polymer ?
#
loop_
_entity_poly.entity_id
_entity_poly.type
_entity_poly.pdbx_seq_one_letter_code
_entity_poly.pdbx_strand_id
1 'polypeptide(L)'
;MRLNLPISPLLPFPSYLHSFKPGFSLQRASQMILSAFEVDFVFTAAYSLATTFKQPSSHLMIIRPSQHWFRRLFVWHGSVLSKIMFRLSLNVLMSVIAVLSYQWYESLGVHLTLAPFSLLGVAIAIFLGFRNNASYARFIEARTLWGSLLITQRSLLRQIKSTLLSDDAAVREISALMMAFNWSLKHQLRQTDGRADLLRLLPPRWHDQVMNDPSPCNQLLLCMGFWLGEQRQRGVISDIVWQSIDANINHLSQVLGGCERIVTTPIPFAYSLILHRTVYLFCTLLPFALVADLHYMTPLVSVFVSYTFLSLESLAEELEDPFGMAANDLPLDALCVIIERNLKALQGDYPLPEPLKPDNHYNLT
;
A
#
# COMPACT_ATOMS: atom_id res chain seq x y z
N MET A 1 -35.49 -13.01 -42.84
CA MET A 1 -34.54 -14.10 -42.61
C MET A 1 -33.99 -13.94 -41.22
N ARG A 2 -34.57 -14.64 -40.22
CA ARG A 2 -34.20 -14.56 -38.80
C ARG A 2 -33.15 -15.65 -38.54
N LEU A 3 -31.94 -15.25 -38.14
CA LEU A 3 -30.90 -16.16 -37.70
C LEU A 3 -31.03 -16.34 -36.17
N ASN A 4 -31.50 -17.53 -35.76
CA ASN A 4 -31.47 -18.02 -34.40
C ASN A 4 -30.05 -18.47 -34.07
N LEU A 5 -29.41 -17.81 -33.08
CA LEU A 5 -28.19 -18.29 -32.45
C LEU A 5 -28.59 -18.99 -31.13
N PRO A 6 -28.04 -20.17 -30.80
CA PRO A 6 -28.37 -20.88 -29.57
C PRO A 6 -27.70 -20.24 -28.35
N ILE A 7 -28.51 -19.98 -27.34
CA ILE A 7 -28.05 -19.55 -26.00
C ILE A 7 -27.51 -20.79 -25.30
N SER A 8 -26.22 -20.79 -24.96
CA SER A 8 -25.60 -21.80 -24.12
C SER A 8 -26.10 -21.66 -22.67
N PRO A 9 -26.41 -22.76 -21.96
CA PRO A 9 -26.90 -22.68 -20.59
C PRO A 9 -25.76 -22.27 -19.63
N LEU A 10 -26.05 -21.28 -18.80
CA LEU A 10 -25.26 -20.87 -17.63
C LEU A 10 -25.09 -22.08 -16.69
N LEU A 11 -23.85 -22.35 -16.32
CA LEU A 11 -23.50 -23.32 -15.28
C LEU A 11 -24.16 -22.95 -13.95
N PRO A 12 -24.70 -23.90 -13.20
CA PRO A 12 -25.36 -23.60 -11.92
C PRO A 12 -24.34 -23.24 -10.85
N PHE A 13 -24.63 -22.16 -10.12
CA PHE A 13 -23.98 -21.81 -8.86
C PHE A 13 -24.10 -22.98 -7.87
N PRO A 14 -23.03 -23.35 -7.15
CA PRO A 14 -23.16 -24.38 -6.11
C PRO A 14 -23.97 -23.81 -4.94
N SER A 15 -25.16 -24.40 -4.73
CA SER A 15 -26.03 -24.18 -3.59
C SER A 15 -25.40 -24.76 -2.32
N TYR A 16 -24.60 -23.99 -1.59
CA TYR A 16 -24.21 -24.31 -0.21
C TYR A 16 -24.98 -23.46 0.80
N LEU A 17 -26.30 -23.61 0.80
CA LEU A 17 -27.15 -22.98 1.81
C LEU A 17 -28.29 -23.95 2.17
N HIS A 18 -27.95 -25.10 2.78
CA HIS A 18 -28.86 -25.86 3.62
C HIS A 18 -28.06 -26.88 4.42
N SER A 19 -27.61 -26.51 5.59
CA SER A 19 -27.54 -27.36 6.79
C SER A 19 -26.92 -26.57 7.96
N PHE A 20 -27.68 -25.65 8.54
CA PHE A 20 -27.37 -25.17 9.89
C PHE A 20 -27.94 -26.20 10.87
N LYS A 21 -27.08 -27.07 11.40
CA LYS A 21 -27.41 -27.88 12.60
C LYS A 21 -27.16 -27.01 13.84
N PRO A 22 -28.06 -26.94 14.80
CA PRO A 22 -27.86 -26.27 16.07
C PRO A 22 -26.88 -27.10 16.91
N GLY A 23 -25.66 -26.58 17.11
CA GLY A 23 -24.61 -27.23 17.88
C GLY A 23 -23.24 -26.56 17.76
N PHE A 24 -23.22 -25.22 17.60
CA PHE A 24 -21.97 -24.47 17.57
C PHE A 24 -21.51 -24.25 19.01
N SER A 25 -20.63 -25.12 19.52
CA SER A 25 -20.01 -24.92 20.84
C SER A 25 -18.93 -23.82 20.75
N LEU A 26 -18.90 -22.92 21.74
CA LEU A 26 -17.86 -21.89 21.93
C LEU A 26 -16.44 -22.46 21.84
N GLN A 27 -16.25 -23.73 22.11
CA GLN A 27 -14.99 -24.45 22.02
C GLN A 27 -14.49 -24.63 20.56
N ARG A 28 -15.38 -24.74 19.56
CA ARG A 28 -15.00 -24.79 18.14
C ARG A 28 -14.64 -23.40 17.59
N ALA A 29 -15.30 -22.36 18.07
CA ALA A 29 -14.93 -20.98 17.70
C ALA A 29 -13.54 -20.61 18.24
N SER A 30 -13.19 -21.02 19.47
CA SER A 30 -11.86 -20.80 20.03
C SER A 30 -10.77 -21.60 19.29
N GLN A 31 -11.09 -22.83 18.84
CA GLN A 31 -10.15 -23.62 18.02
C GLN A 31 -9.95 -23.03 16.62
N MET A 32 -10.99 -22.46 16.00
CA MET A 32 -10.84 -21.76 14.71
C MET A 32 -10.02 -20.47 14.85
N ILE A 33 -10.16 -19.74 15.95
CA ILE A 33 -9.33 -18.54 16.22
C ILE A 33 -7.90 -18.94 16.50
N LEU A 34 -7.67 -20.03 17.26
CA LEU A 34 -6.32 -20.56 17.52
C LEU A 34 -5.65 -21.10 16.24
N SER A 35 -6.40 -21.78 15.36
CA SER A 35 -5.85 -22.25 14.08
C SER A 35 -5.53 -21.12 13.10
N ALA A 36 -6.27 -20.00 13.14
CA ALA A 36 -5.92 -18.80 12.37
C ALA A 36 -4.63 -18.16 12.89
N PHE A 37 -4.40 -18.17 14.21
CA PHE A 37 -3.12 -17.69 14.80
C PHE A 37 -1.95 -18.64 14.50
N GLU A 38 -2.17 -19.95 14.44
CA GLU A 38 -1.11 -20.91 14.08
C GLU A 38 -0.72 -20.85 12.60
N VAL A 39 -1.66 -20.55 11.70
CA VAL A 39 -1.37 -20.36 10.28
C VAL A 39 -0.49 -19.12 10.05
N ASP A 40 -0.73 -18.03 10.77
CA ASP A 40 0.14 -16.84 10.70
C ASP A 40 1.54 -17.09 11.29
N PHE A 41 1.65 -17.92 12.34
CA PHE A 41 2.95 -18.28 12.92
C PHE A 41 3.76 -19.17 11.97
N VAL A 42 3.12 -20.13 11.29
CA VAL A 42 3.76 -21.00 10.28
C VAL A 42 4.16 -20.20 9.03
N PHE A 43 3.32 -19.22 8.60
CA PHE A 43 3.68 -18.31 7.49
C PHE A 43 4.85 -17.40 7.85
N THR A 44 4.89 -16.89 9.07
CA THR A 44 6.01 -16.05 9.55
C THR A 44 7.29 -16.84 9.69
N ALA A 45 7.22 -18.10 10.13
CA ALA A 45 8.38 -19.00 10.20
C ALA A 45 8.86 -19.44 8.80
N ALA A 46 7.95 -19.72 7.86
CA ALA A 46 8.28 -20.03 6.47
C ALA A 46 8.88 -18.81 5.73
N TYR A 47 8.39 -17.60 6.02
CA TYR A 47 8.95 -16.35 5.49
C TYR A 47 10.37 -16.07 6.04
N SER A 48 10.62 -16.40 7.30
CA SER A 48 11.95 -16.31 7.93
C SER A 48 12.96 -17.29 7.33
N LEU A 49 12.54 -18.48 6.91
CA LEU A 49 13.41 -19.46 6.25
C LEU A 49 13.69 -19.13 4.78
N ALA A 50 12.77 -18.46 4.08
CA ALA A 50 12.96 -18.05 2.69
C ALA A 50 13.90 -16.84 2.53
N THR A 51 14.20 -16.10 3.60
CA THR A 51 15.08 -14.91 3.58
C THR A 51 16.57 -15.22 3.74
N THR A 52 16.99 -16.49 3.78
CA THR A 52 18.41 -16.87 3.92
C THR A 52 19.16 -16.87 2.58
N PHE A 53 18.51 -16.60 1.45
CA PHE A 53 19.21 -16.36 0.19
C PHE A 53 19.69 -14.91 0.12
N LYS A 54 20.97 -14.73 0.38
CA LYS A 54 21.71 -13.47 0.28
C LYS A 54 21.81 -13.04 -1.19
N GLN A 55 20.78 -12.30 -1.67
CA GLN A 55 20.90 -11.54 -2.91
C GLN A 55 21.46 -10.15 -2.62
N PRO A 56 22.30 -9.57 -3.51
CA PRO A 56 22.79 -8.20 -3.35
C PRO A 56 21.60 -7.24 -3.40
N SER A 57 21.32 -6.64 -2.27
CA SER A 57 20.17 -5.84 -1.95
C SER A 57 20.20 -4.47 -2.65
N SER A 58 19.36 -4.28 -3.64
CA SER A 58 18.85 -2.95 -4.00
C SER A 58 17.64 -2.65 -3.12
N HIS A 59 17.86 -1.92 -2.07
CA HIS A 59 16.90 -1.72 -0.99
C HIS A 59 15.91 -0.59 -1.27
N LEU A 60 14.64 -0.91 -1.25
CA LEU A 60 13.50 -0.03 -1.51
C LEU A 60 12.52 -0.15 -0.34
N MET A 61 12.40 0.85 0.48
CA MET A 61 11.60 1.05 1.70
C MET A 61 12.46 1.27 2.95
N ILE A 62 11.87 1.52 4.13
CA ILE A 62 12.63 1.60 5.39
C ILE A 62 13.47 0.33 5.54
N ILE A 63 14.76 0.46 5.23
CA ILE A 63 15.66 -0.67 5.23
C ILE A 63 16.52 -0.56 6.45
N ARG A 64 16.03 -1.21 7.50
CA ARG A 64 16.88 -1.43 8.66
C ARG A 64 17.67 -2.72 8.46
N PRO A 65 18.99 -2.74 8.72
CA PRO A 65 19.74 -3.96 8.79
C PRO A 65 19.08 -4.88 9.82
N SER A 66 19.17 -6.20 9.62
CA SER A 66 18.59 -7.20 10.53
C SER A 66 19.09 -6.95 11.96
N GLN A 67 18.24 -6.40 12.81
CA GLN A 67 18.54 -6.16 14.21
C GLN A 67 18.09 -7.35 15.06
N HIS A 68 18.81 -7.59 16.17
CA HIS A 68 18.39 -8.58 17.16
C HIS A 68 16.97 -8.29 17.64
N TRP A 69 16.14 -9.34 17.81
CA TRP A 69 14.71 -9.22 18.13
C TRP A 69 14.43 -8.29 19.34
N PHE A 70 15.29 -8.31 20.36
CA PHE A 70 15.13 -7.47 21.56
C PHE A 70 15.26 -5.97 21.24
N ARG A 71 16.17 -5.59 20.34
CA ARG A 71 16.31 -4.18 19.92
C ARG A 71 15.10 -3.67 19.12
N ARG A 72 14.38 -4.57 18.43
CA ARG A 72 13.16 -4.21 17.68
C ARG A 72 12.03 -3.75 18.61
N LEU A 73 11.98 -4.20 19.87
CA LEU A 73 10.97 -3.77 20.83
C LEU A 73 11.08 -2.27 21.19
N PHE A 74 12.27 -1.69 21.06
CA PHE A 74 12.56 -0.30 21.43
C PHE A 74 12.74 0.62 20.22
N VAL A 75 12.30 0.17 19.03
CA VAL A 75 12.35 0.99 17.81
C VAL A 75 11.24 2.04 17.87
N TRP A 76 11.66 3.31 17.92
CA TRP A 76 10.75 4.45 17.99
C TRP A 76 10.40 5.02 16.61
N HIS A 77 11.41 5.24 15.74
CA HIS A 77 11.22 5.80 14.41
C HIS A 77 10.64 4.78 13.42
N GLY A 78 9.60 5.18 12.68
CA GLY A 78 8.86 4.30 11.79
C GLY A 78 7.90 3.34 12.51
N SER A 79 7.75 3.49 13.83
CA SER A 79 6.78 2.77 14.64
C SER A 79 5.49 3.59 14.77
N VAL A 80 4.37 2.92 14.66
CA VAL A 80 3.04 3.45 14.96
C VAL A 80 2.95 4.00 16.38
N LEU A 81 3.82 3.52 17.30
CA LEU A 81 3.84 3.90 18.70
C LEU A 81 3.93 5.43 18.91
N SER A 82 4.76 6.12 18.13
CA SER A 82 4.90 7.59 18.24
C SER A 82 3.59 8.34 17.94
N LYS A 83 2.75 7.81 17.04
CA LYS A 83 1.46 8.41 16.67
C LYS A 83 0.38 8.18 17.72
N ILE A 84 0.45 7.05 18.45
CA ILE A 84 -0.58 6.67 19.43
C ILE A 84 -0.24 7.04 20.87
N MET A 85 0.97 7.56 21.16
CA MET A 85 1.42 7.87 22.54
C MET A 85 0.48 8.78 23.31
N PHE A 86 -0.01 9.86 22.67
CA PHE A 86 -0.97 10.75 23.32
C PHE A 86 -2.27 10.03 23.69
N ARG A 87 -2.75 9.16 22.81
CA ARG A 87 -3.97 8.35 23.02
C ARG A 87 -3.78 7.33 24.14
N LEU A 88 -2.60 6.71 24.22
CA LEU A 88 -2.24 5.79 25.31
C LEU A 88 -2.09 6.52 26.65
N SER A 89 -1.50 7.70 26.68
CA SER A 89 -1.40 8.50 27.92
C SER A 89 -2.78 8.90 28.45
N LEU A 90 -3.73 9.23 27.55
CA LEU A 90 -5.12 9.47 27.91
C LEU A 90 -5.78 8.21 28.50
N ASN A 91 -5.50 7.02 27.93
CA ASN A 91 -6.01 5.76 28.48
C ASN A 91 -5.45 5.47 29.88
N VAL A 92 -4.15 5.74 30.11
CA VAL A 92 -3.55 5.65 31.47
C VAL A 92 -4.29 6.55 32.46
N LEU A 93 -4.52 7.81 32.05
CA LEU A 93 -5.24 8.78 32.90
C LEU A 93 -6.66 8.28 33.24
N MET A 94 -7.39 7.81 32.20
CA MET A 94 -8.74 7.24 32.39
C MET A 94 -8.71 6.01 33.32
N SER A 95 -7.69 5.17 33.21
CA SER A 95 -7.51 3.99 34.05
C SER A 95 -7.23 4.36 35.50
N VAL A 96 -6.43 5.38 35.73
CA VAL A 96 -6.19 5.91 37.11
C VAL A 96 -7.48 6.49 37.67
N ILE A 97 -8.23 7.27 36.90
CA ILE A 97 -9.54 7.79 37.32
C ILE A 97 -10.50 6.66 37.67
N ALA A 98 -10.55 5.59 36.86
CA ALA A 98 -11.40 4.43 37.11
C ALA A 98 -11.05 3.77 38.48
N VAL A 99 -9.75 3.59 38.75
CA VAL A 99 -9.30 3.01 40.02
C VAL A 99 -9.66 3.90 41.20
N LEU A 100 -9.44 5.22 41.09
CA LEU A 100 -9.72 6.17 42.19
C LEU A 100 -11.23 6.37 42.43
N SER A 101 -12.03 6.30 41.37
CA SER A 101 -13.48 6.51 41.49
C SER A 101 -14.27 5.21 41.74
N TYR A 102 -13.61 4.06 41.80
CA TYR A 102 -14.27 2.75 41.89
C TYR A 102 -15.24 2.65 43.05
N GLN A 103 -14.79 2.98 44.28
CA GLN A 103 -15.63 2.94 45.50
C GLN A 103 -16.82 3.88 45.40
N TRP A 104 -16.67 5.02 44.76
CA TRP A 104 -17.75 6.01 44.61
C TRP A 104 -18.86 5.49 43.70
N TYR A 105 -18.56 5.02 42.52
CA TYR A 105 -19.61 4.55 41.62
C TYR A 105 -20.19 3.18 42.01
N GLU A 106 -19.41 2.34 42.70
CA GLU A 106 -19.92 1.12 43.35
C GLU A 106 -20.98 1.44 44.42
N SER A 107 -20.74 2.48 45.23
CA SER A 107 -21.73 2.96 46.20
C SER A 107 -23.05 3.48 45.59
N LEU A 108 -23.01 3.88 44.32
CA LEU A 108 -24.18 4.27 43.52
C LEU A 108 -24.94 3.08 42.91
N GLY A 109 -24.48 1.86 43.15
CA GLY A 109 -25.07 0.64 42.58
C GLY A 109 -24.79 0.44 41.08
N VAL A 110 -23.79 1.12 40.51
CA VAL A 110 -23.38 0.97 39.13
C VAL A 110 -22.37 -0.17 39.01
N HIS A 111 -22.78 -1.29 38.45
CA HIS A 111 -21.94 -2.46 38.22
C HIS A 111 -21.68 -2.65 36.72
N LEU A 112 -20.48 -2.26 36.25
CA LEU A 112 -20.04 -2.54 34.89
C LEU A 112 -19.43 -3.94 34.85
N THR A 113 -20.02 -4.82 34.04
CA THR A 113 -19.52 -6.19 33.86
C THR A 113 -18.63 -6.28 32.63
N LEU A 114 -17.62 -7.17 32.65
CA LEU A 114 -16.69 -7.36 31.56
C LEU A 114 -17.35 -8.05 30.34
N ALA A 115 -18.47 -8.75 30.52
CA ALA A 115 -19.11 -9.54 29.47
C ALA A 115 -19.49 -8.74 28.18
N PRO A 116 -20.16 -7.55 28.26
CA PRO A 116 -20.43 -6.74 27.05
C PRO A 116 -19.17 -6.25 26.38
N PHE A 117 -18.12 -5.89 27.16
CA PHE A 117 -16.84 -5.43 26.62
C PHE A 117 -16.08 -6.55 25.90
N SER A 118 -16.11 -7.77 26.40
CA SER A 118 -15.48 -8.90 25.71
C SER A 118 -16.14 -9.17 24.36
N LEU A 119 -17.48 -9.15 24.29
CA LEU A 119 -18.20 -9.30 23.03
C LEU A 119 -17.89 -8.17 22.05
N LEU A 120 -17.90 -6.92 22.53
CA LEU A 120 -17.56 -5.76 21.71
C LEU A 120 -16.10 -5.81 21.24
N GLY A 121 -15.16 -6.22 22.10
CA GLY A 121 -13.75 -6.39 21.76
C GLY A 121 -13.55 -7.40 20.62
N VAL A 122 -14.24 -8.54 20.66
CA VAL A 122 -14.21 -9.53 19.58
C VAL A 122 -14.76 -8.93 18.28
N ALA A 123 -15.90 -8.24 18.33
CA ALA A 123 -16.46 -7.57 17.16
C ALA A 123 -15.49 -6.54 16.55
N ILE A 124 -14.91 -5.68 17.39
CA ILE A 124 -13.92 -4.69 16.95
C ILE A 124 -12.71 -5.39 16.30
N ALA A 125 -12.18 -6.45 16.91
CA ALA A 125 -11.03 -7.18 16.38
C ALA A 125 -11.31 -7.74 14.97
N ILE A 126 -12.51 -8.30 14.73
CA ILE A 126 -12.92 -8.81 13.43
C ILE A 126 -12.99 -7.67 12.39
N PHE A 127 -13.65 -6.56 12.72
CA PHE A 127 -13.79 -5.43 11.79
C PHE A 127 -12.46 -4.72 11.53
N LEU A 128 -11.59 -4.58 12.54
CA LEU A 128 -10.23 -4.09 12.35
C LEU A 128 -9.40 -5.01 11.46
N GLY A 129 -9.55 -6.33 11.60
CA GLY A 129 -8.92 -7.31 10.72
C GLY A 129 -9.34 -7.10 9.26
N PHE A 130 -10.63 -6.92 8.99
CA PHE A 130 -11.12 -6.62 7.64
C PHE A 130 -10.57 -5.29 7.09
N ARG A 131 -10.51 -4.24 7.92
CA ARG A 131 -9.94 -2.94 7.50
C ARG A 131 -8.45 -3.07 7.20
N ASN A 132 -7.68 -3.72 8.07
CA ASN A 132 -6.26 -3.94 7.84
C ASN A 132 -6.00 -4.71 6.55
N ASN A 133 -6.77 -5.77 6.27
CA ASN A 133 -6.65 -6.53 5.04
C ASN A 133 -6.96 -5.67 3.80
N ALA A 134 -7.99 -4.83 3.86
CA ALA A 134 -8.34 -3.94 2.76
C ALA A 134 -7.24 -2.89 2.52
N SER A 135 -6.71 -2.25 3.57
CA SER A 135 -5.60 -1.29 3.47
C SER A 135 -4.33 -1.95 2.94
N TYR A 136 -3.99 -3.14 3.44
CA TYR A 136 -2.84 -3.91 2.97
C TYR A 136 -2.97 -4.31 1.49
N ALA A 137 -4.15 -4.72 1.05
CA ALA A 137 -4.40 -5.04 -0.36
C ALA A 137 -4.15 -3.83 -1.27
N ARG A 138 -4.59 -2.63 -0.85
CA ARG A 138 -4.30 -1.37 -1.57
C ARG A 138 -2.79 -1.10 -1.68
N PHE A 139 -2.08 -1.26 -0.57
CA PHE A 139 -0.63 -1.06 -0.53
C PHE A 139 0.11 -2.04 -1.47
N ILE A 140 -0.25 -3.31 -1.43
CA ILE A 140 0.36 -4.33 -2.32
C ILE A 140 0.00 -4.07 -3.79
N GLU A 141 -1.24 -3.66 -4.09
CA GLU A 141 -1.64 -3.29 -5.44
C GLU A 141 -0.80 -2.11 -5.97
N ALA A 142 -0.63 -1.05 -5.18
CA ALA A 142 0.21 0.09 -5.52
C ALA A 142 1.66 -0.33 -5.81
N ARG A 143 2.23 -1.18 -4.96
CA ARG A 143 3.60 -1.72 -5.15
C ARG A 143 3.71 -2.57 -6.41
N THR A 144 2.68 -3.37 -6.71
CA THR A 144 2.63 -4.21 -7.92
C THR A 144 2.54 -3.36 -9.18
N LEU A 145 1.75 -2.29 -9.19
CA LEU A 145 1.65 -1.35 -10.31
C LEU A 145 2.99 -0.68 -10.61
N TRP A 146 3.72 -0.21 -9.60
CA TRP A 146 5.06 0.36 -9.78
C TRP A 146 6.10 -0.69 -10.21
N GLY A 147 5.94 -1.94 -9.79
CA GLY A 147 6.72 -3.07 -10.32
C GLY A 147 6.44 -3.32 -11.80
N SER A 148 5.17 -3.31 -12.19
CA SER A 148 4.74 -3.45 -13.59
C SER A 148 5.24 -2.30 -14.46
N LEU A 149 5.24 -1.06 -13.94
CA LEU A 149 5.81 0.11 -14.60
C LEU A 149 7.27 -0.14 -14.99
N LEU A 150 8.10 -0.55 -14.03
CA LEU A 150 9.52 -0.86 -14.27
C LEU A 150 9.71 -1.96 -15.32
N ILE A 151 8.95 -3.06 -15.22
CA ILE A 151 9.03 -4.20 -16.14
C ILE A 151 8.62 -3.78 -17.56
N THR A 152 7.49 -3.09 -17.70
CA THR A 152 6.96 -2.63 -18.99
C THR A 152 7.94 -1.69 -19.69
N GLN A 153 8.52 -0.74 -18.97
CA GLN A 153 9.47 0.20 -19.55
C GLN A 153 10.77 -0.47 -20.00
N ARG A 154 11.30 -1.39 -19.22
CA ARG A 154 12.47 -2.19 -19.64
C ARG A 154 12.16 -2.99 -20.93
N SER A 155 10.99 -3.61 -21.00
CA SER A 155 10.57 -4.39 -22.16
C SER A 155 10.37 -3.51 -23.37
N LEU A 156 9.73 -2.35 -23.20
CA LEU A 156 9.49 -1.37 -24.24
C LEU A 156 10.82 -0.85 -24.82
N LEU A 157 11.73 -0.38 -23.97
CA LEU A 157 13.03 0.13 -24.44
C LEU A 157 13.87 -0.96 -25.11
N ARG A 158 13.87 -2.19 -24.57
CA ARG A 158 14.55 -3.33 -25.20
C ARG A 158 14.00 -3.61 -26.59
N GLN A 159 12.67 -3.62 -26.76
CA GLN A 159 12.03 -3.83 -28.06
C GLN A 159 12.43 -2.75 -29.06
N ILE A 160 12.31 -1.48 -28.66
CA ILE A 160 12.64 -0.34 -29.51
C ILE A 160 14.11 -0.38 -29.90
N LYS A 161 15.03 -0.57 -28.94
CA LYS A 161 16.47 -0.60 -29.22
C LYS A 161 16.86 -1.77 -30.12
N SER A 162 16.22 -2.93 -29.98
CA SER A 162 16.48 -4.08 -30.86
C SER A 162 15.89 -3.93 -32.28
N THR A 163 14.94 -3.03 -32.47
CA THR A 163 14.32 -2.74 -33.77
C THR A 163 15.03 -1.57 -34.47
N LEU A 164 15.36 -0.52 -33.72
CA LEU A 164 16.01 0.71 -34.21
C LEU A 164 17.53 0.63 -33.97
N LEU A 165 18.22 -0.31 -34.60
CA LEU A 165 19.64 -0.60 -34.35
C LEU A 165 20.59 0.56 -34.70
N SER A 166 20.21 1.48 -35.57
CA SER A 166 21.08 2.55 -36.09
C SER A 166 20.59 3.98 -35.74
N ASP A 167 19.43 4.14 -35.08
CA ASP A 167 18.87 5.44 -34.73
C ASP A 167 18.88 5.68 -33.21
N ASP A 168 20.09 5.91 -32.67
CA ASP A 168 20.26 6.21 -31.24
C ASP A 168 19.53 7.49 -30.80
N ALA A 169 19.30 8.46 -31.73
CA ALA A 169 18.59 9.69 -31.40
C ALA A 169 17.10 9.43 -31.12
N ALA A 170 16.45 8.60 -31.96
CA ALA A 170 15.05 8.19 -31.75
C ALA A 170 14.89 7.35 -30.48
N VAL A 171 15.86 6.46 -30.18
CA VAL A 171 15.86 5.66 -28.96
C VAL A 171 16.00 6.55 -27.71
N ARG A 172 16.88 7.55 -27.74
CA ARG A 172 17.03 8.51 -26.64
C ARG A 172 15.76 9.33 -26.41
N GLU A 173 15.11 9.74 -27.49
CA GLU A 173 13.88 10.53 -27.39
C GLU A 173 12.75 9.79 -26.69
N ILE A 174 12.42 8.57 -27.14
CA ILE A 174 11.37 7.78 -26.51
C ILE A 174 11.71 7.43 -25.06
N SER A 175 12.97 7.15 -24.76
CA SER A 175 13.41 6.91 -23.38
C SER A 175 13.26 8.15 -22.50
N ALA A 176 13.51 9.33 -23.03
CA ALA A 176 13.27 10.58 -22.32
C ALA A 176 11.78 10.76 -21.98
N LEU A 177 10.87 10.48 -22.92
CA LEU A 177 9.42 10.46 -22.66
C LEU A 177 9.03 9.45 -21.57
N MET A 178 9.63 8.25 -21.61
CA MET A 178 9.38 7.21 -20.59
C MET A 178 9.87 7.64 -19.21
N MET A 179 11.06 8.24 -19.10
CA MET A 179 11.57 8.77 -17.84
C MET A 179 10.69 9.91 -17.33
N ALA A 180 10.30 10.85 -18.20
CA ALA A 180 9.39 11.94 -17.87
C ALA A 180 8.03 11.44 -17.36
N PHE A 181 7.50 10.36 -17.93
CA PHE A 181 6.26 9.73 -17.48
C PHE A 181 6.34 9.25 -16.02
N ASN A 182 7.44 8.63 -15.61
CA ASN A 182 7.61 8.14 -14.23
C ASN A 182 7.61 9.28 -13.21
N TRP A 183 8.38 10.34 -13.51
CA TRP A 183 8.45 11.51 -12.66
C TRP A 183 7.11 12.25 -12.63
N SER A 184 6.45 12.41 -13.78
CA SER A 184 5.12 12.99 -13.85
C SER A 184 4.10 12.21 -13.02
N LEU A 185 4.10 10.87 -13.13
CA LEU A 185 3.22 9.99 -12.35
C LEU A 185 3.46 10.16 -10.84
N LYS A 186 4.72 10.17 -10.39
CA LYS A 186 5.05 10.43 -8.99
C LYS A 186 4.44 11.76 -8.52
N HIS A 187 4.67 12.83 -9.30
CA HIS A 187 4.18 14.16 -8.94
C HIS A 187 2.65 14.25 -8.94
N GLN A 188 1.99 13.60 -9.88
CA GLN A 188 0.53 13.50 -9.92
C GLN A 188 -0.03 12.78 -8.70
N LEU A 189 0.57 11.66 -8.28
CA LEU A 189 0.12 10.87 -7.13
C LEU A 189 0.35 11.59 -5.79
N ARG A 190 1.45 12.34 -5.67
CA ARG A 190 1.80 13.14 -4.48
C ARG A 190 1.27 14.57 -4.51
N GLN A 191 0.59 14.98 -5.59
CA GLN A 191 0.10 16.36 -5.80
C GLN A 191 1.20 17.42 -5.64
N THR A 192 2.40 17.14 -6.16
CA THR A 192 3.58 18.02 -6.11
C THR A 192 3.88 18.60 -7.49
N ASP A 193 4.65 19.69 -7.56
CA ASP A 193 5.05 20.30 -8.84
C ASP A 193 6.16 19.48 -9.51
N GLY A 194 5.86 18.93 -10.69
CA GLY A 194 6.79 18.13 -11.51
C GLY A 194 7.53 18.91 -12.59
N ARG A 195 7.35 20.23 -12.71
CA ARG A 195 7.90 21.04 -13.82
C ARG A 195 9.40 20.94 -13.95
N ALA A 196 10.13 20.93 -12.83
CA ALA A 196 11.59 20.85 -12.84
C ALA A 196 12.09 19.53 -13.45
N ASP A 197 11.47 18.40 -13.07
CA ASP A 197 11.82 17.10 -13.62
C ASP A 197 11.43 16.96 -15.09
N LEU A 198 10.27 17.49 -15.47
CA LEU A 198 9.82 17.49 -16.86
C LEU A 198 10.76 18.32 -17.75
N LEU A 199 11.16 19.52 -17.33
CA LEU A 199 12.13 20.37 -18.06
C LEU A 199 13.49 19.69 -18.20
N ARG A 200 13.93 18.93 -17.20
CA ARG A 200 15.19 18.20 -17.21
C ARG A 200 15.21 17.04 -18.21
N LEU A 201 14.05 16.37 -18.38
CA LEU A 201 13.97 15.10 -19.10
C LEU A 201 13.41 15.23 -20.52
N LEU A 202 12.42 16.11 -20.72
CA LEU A 202 11.70 16.20 -21.99
C LEU A 202 12.56 16.87 -23.08
N PRO A 203 12.54 16.30 -24.31
CA PRO A 203 13.01 17.04 -25.49
C PRO A 203 12.19 18.30 -25.72
N PRO A 204 12.81 19.42 -26.18
CA PRO A 204 12.12 20.72 -26.34
C PRO A 204 10.86 20.66 -27.19
N ARG A 205 10.81 19.78 -28.21
CA ARG A 205 9.64 19.64 -29.10
C ARG A 205 8.35 19.24 -28.37
N TRP A 206 8.45 18.61 -27.18
CA TRP A 206 7.31 18.14 -26.41
C TRP A 206 6.95 19.05 -25.23
N HIS A 207 7.75 20.13 -24.95
CA HIS A 207 7.54 20.99 -23.80
C HIS A 207 6.15 21.64 -23.81
N ASP A 208 5.78 22.30 -24.90
CA ASP A 208 4.51 23.06 -24.95
C ASP A 208 3.28 22.14 -24.81
N GLN A 209 3.37 20.94 -25.38
CA GLN A 209 2.27 19.98 -25.34
C GLN A 209 2.08 19.37 -23.97
N VAL A 210 3.17 19.09 -23.24
CA VAL A 210 3.10 18.39 -21.93
C VAL A 210 2.94 19.36 -20.78
N MET A 211 3.68 20.52 -20.82
CA MET A 211 3.76 21.45 -19.69
C MET A 211 2.48 22.28 -19.47
N ASN A 212 1.71 22.49 -20.53
CA ASN A 212 0.50 23.31 -20.50
C ASN A 212 -0.78 22.48 -20.27
N ASP A 213 -0.67 21.15 -20.21
CA ASP A 213 -1.83 20.27 -20.04
C ASP A 213 -2.09 19.99 -18.54
N PRO A 214 -3.33 19.95 -18.09
CA PRO A 214 -3.68 19.58 -16.72
C PRO A 214 -3.38 18.11 -16.37
N SER A 215 -3.17 17.26 -17.38
CA SER A 215 -2.88 15.83 -17.23
C SER A 215 -1.58 15.42 -17.95
N PRO A 216 -0.41 15.86 -17.45
CA PRO A 216 0.87 15.62 -18.12
C PRO A 216 1.15 14.13 -18.40
N CYS A 217 0.71 13.21 -17.55
CA CYS A 217 0.88 11.77 -17.75
C CYS A 217 0.15 11.27 -19.01
N ASN A 218 -1.09 11.69 -19.24
CA ASN A 218 -1.84 11.33 -20.44
C ASN A 218 -1.21 11.93 -21.70
N GLN A 219 -0.73 13.18 -21.62
CA GLN A 219 -0.02 13.81 -22.73
C GLN A 219 1.28 13.10 -23.08
N LEU A 220 2.02 12.62 -22.09
CA LEU A 220 3.24 11.84 -22.31
C LEU A 220 2.95 10.52 -23.03
N LEU A 221 1.87 9.82 -22.67
CA LEU A 221 1.43 8.62 -23.40
C LEU A 221 1.05 8.94 -24.84
N LEU A 222 0.35 10.06 -25.07
CA LEU A 222 0.01 10.54 -26.42
C LEU A 222 1.28 10.89 -27.22
N CYS A 223 2.25 11.57 -26.62
CA CYS A 223 3.55 11.88 -27.26
C CYS A 223 4.30 10.59 -27.65
N MET A 224 4.29 9.54 -26.78
CA MET A 224 4.85 8.23 -27.12
C MET A 224 4.13 7.60 -28.30
N GLY A 225 2.79 7.71 -28.36
CA GLY A 225 1.98 7.25 -29.49
C GLY A 225 2.31 8.00 -30.79
N PHE A 226 2.46 9.32 -30.75
CA PHE A 226 2.88 10.12 -31.91
C PHE A 226 4.28 9.73 -32.37
N TRP A 227 5.22 9.63 -31.45
CA TRP A 227 6.57 9.18 -31.77
C TRP A 227 6.56 7.81 -32.48
N LEU A 228 5.78 6.86 -31.96
CA LEU A 228 5.64 5.53 -32.53
C LEU A 228 4.99 5.57 -33.93
N GLY A 229 3.97 6.40 -34.12
CA GLY A 229 3.34 6.66 -35.41
C GLY A 229 4.30 7.23 -36.46
N GLU A 230 5.17 8.17 -36.06
CA GLU A 230 6.22 8.74 -36.92
C GLU A 230 7.22 7.66 -37.40
N GLN A 231 7.67 6.77 -36.49
CA GLN A 231 8.60 5.69 -36.88
C GLN A 231 7.96 4.70 -37.89
N ARG A 232 6.65 4.43 -37.69
CA ARG A 232 5.88 3.61 -38.65
C ARG A 232 5.80 4.30 -40.02
N GLN A 233 5.46 5.59 -40.09
CA GLN A 233 5.36 6.37 -41.33
C GLN A 233 6.70 6.44 -42.07
N ARG A 234 7.82 6.50 -41.34
CA ARG A 234 9.17 6.43 -41.91
C ARG A 234 9.54 5.04 -42.46
N GLY A 235 8.69 4.04 -42.24
CA GLY A 235 8.95 2.67 -42.67
C GLY A 235 10.00 1.93 -41.84
N VAL A 236 10.42 2.49 -40.73
CA VAL A 236 11.46 1.91 -39.84
C VAL A 236 10.89 0.76 -39.02
N ILE A 237 9.61 0.84 -38.69
CA ILE A 237 8.86 -0.14 -37.88
C ILE A 237 7.73 -0.74 -38.74
N SER A 238 7.67 -2.09 -38.81
CA SER A 238 6.55 -2.79 -39.42
C SER A 238 5.28 -2.74 -38.61
N ASP A 239 4.11 -2.97 -39.21
CA ASP A 239 2.82 -2.95 -38.54
C ASP A 239 2.74 -3.94 -37.35
N ILE A 240 3.35 -5.11 -37.48
CA ILE A 240 3.40 -6.14 -36.44
C ILE A 240 4.21 -5.66 -35.25
N VAL A 241 5.37 -5.05 -35.51
CA VAL A 241 6.24 -4.50 -34.48
C VAL A 241 5.59 -3.28 -33.81
N TRP A 242 4.96 -2.41 -34.60
CA TRP A 242 4.18 -1.26 -34.11
C TRP A 242 3.13 -1.70 -33.09
N GLN A 243 2.31 -2.71 -33.45
CA GLN A 243 1.29 -3.26 -32.56
C GLN A 243 1.89 -3.82 -31.25
N SER A 244 3.04 -4.50 -31.33
CA SER A 244 3.71 -5.05 -30.15
C SER A 244 4.26 -3.94 -29.21
N ILE A 245 4.77 -2.85 -29.76
CA ILE A 245 5.25 -1.68 -29.01
C ILE A 245 4.06 -0.93 -28.40
N ASP A 246 2.99 -0.69 -29.17
CA ASP A 246 1.78 -0.02 -28.72
C ASP A 246 1.11 -0.76 -27.56
N ALA A 247 1.13 -2.10 -27.57
CA ALA A 247 0.65 -2.90 -26.44
C ALA A 247 1.37 -2.58 -25.13
N ASN A 248 2.68 -2.30 -25.16
CA ASN A 248 3.42 -1.87 -23.97
C ASN A 248 3.07 -0.43 -23.54
N ILE A 249 2.80 0.48 -24.49
CA ILE A 249 2.29 1.83 -24.16
C ILE A 249 0.91 1.72 -23.49
N ASN A 250 0.04 0.84 -24.00
CA ASN A 250 -1.25 0.55 -23.37
C ASN A 250 -1.09 -0.05 -21.95
N HIS A 251 -0.06 -0.85 -21.70
CA HIS A 251 0.26 -1.28 -20.33
C HIS A 251 0.66 -0.13 -19.40
N LEU A 252 1.39 0.88 -19.89
CA LEU A 252 1.67 2.10 -19.11
C LEU A 252 0.38 2.86 -18.77
N SER A 253 -0.56 2.93 -19.71
CA SER A 253 -1.89 3.51 -19.47
C SER A 253 -2.68 2.74 -18.39
N GLN A 254 -2.60 1.40 -18.38
CA GLN A 254 -3.22 0.57 -17.35
C GLN A 254 -2.60 0.82 -15.97
N VAL A 255 -1.28 1.00 -15.90
CA VAL A 255 -0.59 1.35 -14.65
C VAL A 255 -1.05 2.72 -14.14
N LEU A 256 -1.12 3.73 -15.03
CA LEU A 256 -1.62 5.06 -14.70
C LEU A 256 -3.03 4.98 -14.11
N GLY A 257 -3.97 4.35 -14.85
CA GLY A 257 -5.36 4.20 -14.38
C GLY A 257 -5.49 3.39 -13.09
N GLY A 258 -4.63 2.37 -12.90
CA GLY A 258 -4.56 1.62 -11.65
C GLY A 258 -4.13 2.48 -10.46
N CYS A 259 -3.10 3.32 -10.63
CA CYS A 259 -2.64 4.25 -9.61
C CYS A 259 -3.69 5.33 -9.31
N GLU A 260 -4.32 5.91 -10.33
CA GLU A 260 -5.41 6.88 -10.20
C GLU A 260 -6.60 6.28 -9.44
N ARG A 261 -6.99 5.04 -9.75
CA ARG A 261 -8.06 4.34 -9.03
C ARG A 261 -7.74 4.20 -7.54
N ILE A 262 -6.50 3.86 -7.17
CA ILE A 262 -6.11 3.77 -5.76
C ILE A 262 -6.27 5.12 -5.06
N VAL A 263 -5.87 6.22 -5.68
CA VAL A 263 -5.96 7.56 -5.09
C VAL A 263 -7.42 8.03 -5.00
N THR A 264 -8.21 7.83 -6.07
CA THR A 264 -9.57 8.40 -6.18
C THR A 264 -10.64 7.57 -5.47
N THR A 265 -10.37 6.31 -5.16
CA THR A 265 -11.33 5.42 -4.47
C THR A 265 -10.79 4.94 -3.13
N PRO A 266 -10.73 5.81 -2.09
CA PRO A 266 -10.32 5.41 -0.74
C PRO A 266 -11.34 4.44 -0.11
N ILE A 267 -10.97 3.85 1.02
CA ILE A 267 -11.91 3.08 1.84
C ILE A 267 -13.09 3.99 2.24
N PRO A 268 -14.34 3.51 2.20
CA PRO A 268 -15.50 4.36 2.51
C PRO A 268 -15.36 5.05 3.87
N PHE A 269 -15.44 6.38 3.88
CA PHE A 269 -15.24 7.21 5.07
C PHE A 269 -16.11 6.79 6.26
N ALA A 270 -17.38 6.43 6.00
CA ALA A 270 -18.29 5.99 7.07
C ALA A 270 -17.77 4.73 7.79
N TYR A 271 -17.17 3.79 7.05
CA TYR A 271 -16.60 2.57 7.61
C TYR A 271 -15.42 2.88 8.54
N SER A 272 -14.48 3.70 8.07
CA SER A 272 -13.33 4.14 8.87
C SER A 272 -13.76 4.93 10.10
N LEU A 273 -14.76 5.81 9.97
CA LEU A 273 -15.28 6.64 11.06
C LEU A 273 -15.96 5.80 12.16
N ILE A 274 -16.78 4.81 11.78
CA ILE A 274 -17.44 3.93 12.76
C ILE A 274 -16.40 3.16 13.56
N LEU A 275 -15.41 2.55 12.89
CA LEU A 275 -14.35 1.81 13.57
C LEU A 275 -13.53 2.71 14.50
N HIS A 276 -13.11 3.88 14.00
CA HIS A 276 -12.38 4.86 14.79
C HIS A 276 -13.12 5.21 16.09
N ARG A 277 -14.39 5.63 15.98
CA ARG A 277 -15.21 5.98 17.16
C ARG A 277 -15.39 4.80 18.10
N THR A 278 -15.64 3.62 17.58
CA THR A 278 -15.89 2.42 18.39
C THR A 278 -14.64 1.99 19.13
N VAL A 279 -13.45 2.01 18.50
CA VAL A 279 -12.17 1.69 19.14
C VAL A 279 -11.87 2.67 20.27
N TYR A 280 -12.05 3.98 20.01
CA TYR A 280 -11.79 5.01 21.05
C TYR A 280 -12.74 4.88 22.23
N LEU A 281 -14.03 4.71 21.96
CA LEU A 281 -15.03 4.53 23.02
C LEU A 281 -14.72 3.28 23.85
N PHE A 282 -14.40 2.17 23.16
CA PHE A 282 -14.00 0.93 23.83
C PHE A 282 -12.77 1.11 24.71
N CYS A 283 -11.68 1.67 24.18
CA CYS A 283 -10.45 1.88 24.94
C CYS A 283 -10.66 2.84 26.14
N THR A 284 -11.53 3.84 26.01
CA THR A 284 -11.82 4.80 27.08
C THR A 284 -12.67 4.20 28.19
N LEU A 285 -13.64 3.35 27.86
CA LEU A 285 -14.53 2.74 28.84
C LEU A 285 -14.01 1.42 29.42
N LEU A 286 -13.09 0.75 28.76
CA LEU A 286 -12.53 -0.52 29.18
C LEU A 286 -11.98 -0.52 30.62
N PRO A 287 -11.24 0.52 31.09
CA PRO A 287 -10.75 0.56 32.47
C PRO A 287 -11.85 0.43 33.52
N PHE A 288 -13.01 1.06 33.27
CA PHE A 288 -14.14 1.04 34.20
C PHE A 288 -14.81 -0.36 34.31
N ALA A 289 -14.73 -1.16 33.24
CA ALA A 289 -15.18 -2.54 33.27
C ALA A 289 -14.16 -3.51 33.90
N LEU A 290 -12.87 -3.19 33.80
CA LEU A 290 -11.77 -4.03 34.32
C LEU A 290 -11.51 -3.82 35.81
N VAL A 291 -11.82 -2.64 36.35
CA VAL A 291 -11.38 -2.27 37.69
C VAL A 291 -12.03 -3.11 38.80
N ALA A 292 -13.25 -3.62 38.59
CA ALA A 292 -13.94 -4.50 39.51
C ALA A 292 -13.17 -5.81 39.77
N ASP A 293 -12.53 -6.36 38.72
CA ASP A 293 -11.81 -7.64 38.78
C ASP A 293 -10.30 -7.43 39.06
N LEU A 294 -9.70 -6.38 38.48
CA LEU A 294 -8.22 -6.20 38.44
C LEU A 294 -7.69 -5.15 39.41
N HIS A 295 -8.55 -4.29 39.96
CA HIS A 295 -8.16 -3.22 40.89
C HIS A 295 -6.92 -2.44 40.40
N TYR A 296 -5.80 -2.48 41.15
CA TYR A 296 -4.57 -1.75 40.83
C TYR A 296 -3.86 -2.22 39.58
N MET A 297 -4.16 -3.42 39.03
CA MET A 297 -3.61 -3.91 37.78
C MET A 297 -4.36 -3.38 36.55
N THR A 298 -5.50 -2.72 36.75
CA THR A 298 -6.32 -2.15 35.67
C THR A 298 -5.53 -1.27 34.68
N PRO A 299 -4.69 -0.30 35.10
CA PRO A 299 -3.94 0.52 34.16
C PRO A 299 -3.01 -0.27 33.27
N LEU A 300 -2.33 -1.28 33.81
CA LEU A 300 -1.39 -2.10 33.05
C LEU A 300 -2.11 -2.90 31.96
N VAL A 301 -3.17 -3.60 32.32
CA VAL A 301 -3.92 -4.45 31.40
C VAL A 301 -4.68 -3.60 30.36
N SER A 302 -5.31 -2.51 30.80
CA SER A 302 -6.04 -1.60 29.92
C SER A 302 -5.13 -0.96 28.87
N VAL A 303 -3.95 -0.49 29.26
CA VAL A 303 -2.96 0.10 28.35
C VAL A 303 -2.48 -0.93 27.33
N PHE A 304 -2.23 -2.17 27.75
CA PHE A 304 -1.80 -3.23 26.84
C PHE A 304 -2.86 -3.57 25.78
N VAL A 305 -4.13 -3.70 26.20
CA VAL A 305 -5.25 -3.94 25.28
C VAL A 305 -5.44 -2.74 24.35
N SER A 306 -5.45 -1.52 24.90
CA SER A 306 -5.61 -0.29 24.12
C SER A 306 -4.47 -0.09 23.13
N TYR A 307 -3.24 -0.39 23.52
CA TYR A 307 -2.09 -0.38 22.63
C TYR A 307 -2.33 -1.27 21.39
N THR A 308 -2.84 -2.49 21.62
CA THR A 308 -3.10 -3.43 20.51
C THR A 308 -4.13 -2.87 19.54
N PHE A 309 -5.30 -2.42 20.02
CA PHE A 309 -6.36 -1.89 19.16
C PHE A 309 -5.96 -0.59 18.46
N LEU A 310 -5.37 0.36 19.17
CA LEU A 310 -4.93 1.63 18.61
C LEU A 310 -3.78 1.46 17.62
N SER A 311 -2.89 0.49 17.83
CA SER A 311 -1.81 0.18 16.90
C SER A 311 -2.35 -0.41 15.60
N LEU A 312 -3.31 -1.34 15.67
CA LEU A 312 -3.93 -1.93 14.48
C LEU A 312 -4.74 -0.89 13.69
N GLU A 313 -5.43 0.00 14.39
CA GLU A 313 -6.18 1.10 13.77
C GLU A 313 -5.26 2.05 13.03
N SER A 314 -4.19 2.50 13.69
CA SER A 314 -3.21 3.40 13.09
C SER A 314 -2.39 2.75 11.96
N LEU A 315 -2.13 1.44 12.04
CA LEU A 315 -1.49 0.69 10.95
C LEU A 315 -2.37 0.65 9.71
N ALA A 316 -3.69 0.42 9.87
CA ALA A 316 -4.63 0.45 8.75
C ALA A 316 -4.65 1.82 8.07
N GLU A 317 -4.62 2.90 8.87
CA GLU A 317 -4.57 4.28 8.37
C GLU A 317 -3.29 4.55 7.55
N GLU A 318 -2.12 4.09 8.01
CA GLU A 318 -0.86 4.23 7.29
C GLU A 318 -0.84 3.46 5.96
N LEU A 319 -1.40 2.25 5.92
CA LEU A 319 -1.41 1.42 4.72
C LEU A 319 -2.47 1.87 3.69
N GLU A 320 -3.42 2.70 4.09
CA GLU A 320 -4.52 3.16 3.23
C GLU A 320 -4.04 4.11 2.14
N ASP A 321 -3.02 4.94 2.41
CA ASP A 321 -2.42 5.87 1.44
C ASP A 321 -0.97 5.47 1.07
N PRO A 322 -0.80 4.57 0.08
CA PRO A 322 0.51 4.03 -0.25
C PRO A 322 1.44 5.00 -0.97
N PHE A 323 0.94 6.10 -1.52
CA PHE A 323 1.69 7.06 -2.33
C PHE A 323 2.08 8.33 -1.57
N GLY A 324 1.73 8.44 -0.30
CA GLY A 324 2.04 9.56 0.56
C GLY A 324 3.54 9.80 0.79
N MET A 325 3.85 10.54 1.84
CA MET A 325 5.22 10.89 2.22
C MET A 325 5.56 10.42 3.65
N ALA A 326 4.76 9.54 4.24
CA ALA A 326 5.04 8.97 5.54
C ALA A 326 6.14 7.90 5.47
N ALA A 327 6.72 7.57 6.62
CA ALA A 327 7.87 6.68 6.71
C ALA A 327 7.62 5.24 6.19
N ASN A 328 6.36 4.82 6.14
CA ASN A 328 5.96 3.48 5.68
C ASN A 328 5.34 3.48 4.27
N ASP A 329 5.25 4.64 3.59
CA ASP A 329 4.74 4.75 2.23
C ASP A 329 5.76 4.29 1.19
N LEU A 330 5.31 4.11 -0.05
CA LEU A 330 6.20 3.69 -1.13
C LEU A 330 7.23 4.77 -1.48
N PRO A 331 8.53 4.42 -1.60
CA PRO A 331 9.61 5.36 -1.91
C PRO A 331 9.60 5.70 -3.41
N LEU A 332 8.67 6.56 -3.83
CA LEU A 332 8.45 6.85 -5.25
C LEU A 332 9.65 7.54 -5.91
N ASP A 333 10.38 8.39 -5.17
CA ASP A 333 11.59 9.03 -5.70
C ASP A 333 12.68 8.00 -6.00
N ALA A 334 12.90 7.07 -5.08
CA ALA A 334 13.86 6.00 -5.29
C ALA A 334 13.45 5.08 -6.46
N LEU A 335 12.15 4.79 -6.59
CA LEU A 335 11.63 4.02 -7.71
C LEU A 335 11.84 4.74 -9.04
N CYS A 336 11.58 6.05 -9.12
CA CYS A 336 11.85 6.87 -10.30
C CYS A 336 13.34 6.86 -10.67
N VAL A 337 14.23 7.07 -9.69
CA VAL A 337 15.68 7.02 -9.93
C VAL A 337 16.13 5.64 -10.42
N ILE A 338 15.60 4.56 -9.85
CA ILE A 338 15.91 3.19 -10.29
C ILE A 338 15.47 2.97 -11.74
N ILE A 339 14.27 3.41 -12.10
CA ILE A 339 13.77 3.29 -13.47
C ILE A 339 14.66 4.11 -14.42
N GLU A 340 14.94 5.36 -14.09
CA GLU A 340 15.82 6.24 -14.87
C GLU A 340 17.21 5.61 -15.07
N ARG A 341 17.83 5.07 -14.02
CA ARG A 341 19.10 4.34 -14.09
C ARG A 341 19.05 3.15 -15.04
N ASN A 342 17.97 2.35 -14.96
CA ASN A 342 17.81 1.17 -15.82
C ASN A 342 17.66 1.56 -17.29
N LEU A 343 16.88 2.60 -17.59
CA LEU A 343 16.67 3.05 -18.95
C LEU A 343 17.97 3.63 -19.53
N LYS A 344 18.69 4.48 -18.78
CA LYS A 344 19.99 5.03 -19.19
C LYS A 344 21.04 3.91 -19.40
N ALA A 345 21.11 2.94 -18.49
CA ALA A 345 22.02 1.81 -18.63
C ALA A 345 21.73 0.99 -19.90
N LEU A 346 20.46 0.75 -20.23
CA LEU A 346 20.06 0.07 -21.46
C LEU A 346 20.41 0.87 -22.71
N GLN A 347 20.41 2.21 -22.64
CA GLN A 347 20.86 3.08 -23.74
C GLN A 347 22.38 3.07 -23.89
N GLY A 348 23.14 2.87 -22.83
CA GLY A 348 24.57 3.05 -22.78
C GLY A 348 24.98 4.46 -22.35
N ASP A 349 24.05 5.24 -21.80
CA ASP A 349 24.29 6.61 -21.32
C ASP A 349 24.91 6.61 -19.91
N TYR A 350 26.15 7.04 -19.80
CA TYR A 350 26.91 7.16 -18.56
C TYR A 350 27.41 8.60 -18.37
N PRO A 351 27.57 9.07 -17.11
CA PRO A 351 27.35 8.37 -15.83
C PRO A 351 25.88 8.19 -15.47
N LEU A 352 25.57 7.11 -14.75
CA LEU A 352 24.21 6.86 -14.24
C LEU A 352 23.90 7.74 -13.02
N PRO A 353 22.66 8.22 -12.84
CA PRO A 353 22.25 8.89 -11.60
C PRO A 353 22.63 8.07 -10.37
N GLU A 354 23.06 8.68 -9.28
CA GLU A 354 23.35 7.94 -8.05
C GLU A 354 22.07 7.34 -7.46
N PRO A 355 22.12 6.09 -6.93
CA PRO A 355 20.96 5.52 -6.23
C PRO A 355 20.70 6.33 -4.97
N LEU A 356 19.43 6.64 -4.72
CA LEU A 356 19.06 7.27 -3.46
C LEU A 356 19.39 6.33 -2.29
N LYS A 357 19.99 6.88 -1.24
CA LYS A 357 20.32 6.17 -0.02
C LYS A 357 19.34 6.59 1.08
N PRO A 358 19.00 5.68 1.99
CA PRO A 358 18.20 6.04 3.16
C PRO A 358 18.90 7.15 3.95
N ASP A 359 18.12 8.06 4.53
CA ASP A 359 18.60 9.06 5.46
C ASP A 359 19.07 8.44 6.81
N ASN A 360 19.51 9.28 7.75
CA ASN A 360 19.95 8.84 9.09
C ASN A 360 18.83 8.18 9.91
N HIS A 361 17.58 8.34 9.50
CA HIS A 361 16.39 7.72 10.09
C HIS A 361 15.89 6.51 9.30
N TYR A 362 16.67 6.05 8.31
CA TYR A 362 16.34 4.95 7.40
C TYR A 362 15.16 5.22 6.46
N ASN A 363 14.76 6.49 6.27
CA ASN A 363 13.71 6.85 5.31
C ASN A 363 14.31 6.95 3.91
N LEU A 364 13.71 6.25 2.97
CA LEU A 364 13.97 6.36 1.54
C LEU A 364 12.74 7.01 0.90
N THR A 365 12.91 8.17 0.27
CA THR A 365 11.83 8.91 -0.41
C THR A 365 11.58 8.43 -1.82
#